data_7a030eb0a028796902eadf167c25daad
#
_entry.id   7a030eb0a028796902eadf167c25daad
#
_cell.length_a   1.000
_cell.length_b   1.000
_cell.length_c   1.000
_cell.angle_alpha   90.00
_cell.angle_beta   90.00
_cell.angle_gamma   90.00
#
_symmetry.space_group_name_H-M   'P 1'
#
loop_
_entity.id
_entity.type
_entity.pdbx_description
1 polymer ?
#
loop_
_entity_poly.entity_id
_entity_poly.type
_entity_poly.pdbx_seq_one_letter_code
_entity_poly.pdbx_strand_id
1 'polypeptide(L)'
;MKRLFATLLRGDSMKEKNFQKYPKWLKDNKYVERAVEKFANHKARVVLNNERLFMIDLQWKNGDAVDEMRYILDKEHGVFTLYGDLGEAIAYFSHRVEVEDLLSYLYMCSYDYFVEKIVARSPYDFDYVLGNQEIEKRVSKVYLWVLVFFIACEDAGLRG
;
A
#
# COMPACT_ATOMS: atom_id res chain seq x y z
N MET A 1 4.50 6.60 -14.45
CA MET A 1 4.34 5.80 -13.25
C MET A 1 5.64 5.50 -12.57
N LYS A 2 6.57 4.97 -13.28
CA LYS A 2 7.95 4.84 -12.81
C LYS A 2 8.59 6.19 -12.45
N ARG A 3 8.00 7.28 -12.91
CA ARG A 3 8.48 8.64 -12.58
C ARG A 3 8.43 8.95 -11.09
N LEU A 4 7.38 8.49 -10.40
CA LEU A 4 7.28 8.71 -8.95
C LEU A 4 8.45 8.04 -8.23
N PHE A 5 8.72 6.79 -8.55
CA PHE A 5 9.83 6.05 -7.94
C PHE A 5 11.17 6.70 -8.25
N ALA A 6 11.40 7.03 -9.52
CA ALA A 6 12.65 7.67 -9.92
C ALA A 6 12.84 9.03 -9.23
N THR A 7 11.78 9.82 -9.10
CA THR A 7 11.81 11.12 -8.43
C THR A 7 12.15 10.96 -6.95
N LEU A 8 11.51 10.01 -6.27
CA LEU A 8 11.79 9.73 -4.85
C LEU A 8 13.22 9.28 -4.65
N LEU A 9 13.74 8.42 -5.52
CA LEU A 9 15.09 7.90 -5.44
C LEU A 9 16.17 8.99 -5.70
N ARG A 10 15.85 9.98 -6.51
CA ARG A 10 16.77 11.09 -6.80
C ARG A 10 16.86 12.08 -5.65
N GLY A 11 15.90 12.08 -4.75
CA GLY A 11 15.90 12.97 -3.60
C GLY A 11 15.77 14.45 -3.94
N ASP A 12 15.15 14.80 -5.06
CA ASP A 12 14.97 16.17 -5.50
C ASP A 12 13.78 16.88 -4.79
N SER A 13 13.54 18.13 -5.17
CA SER A 13 12.49 18.96 -4.58
C SER A 13 11.06 18.45 -4.83
N MET A 14 10.87 17.58 -5.80
CA MET A 14 9.57 16.97 -6.08
C MET A 14 9.20 15.88 -5.06
N LYS A 15 10.16 15.42 -4.30
CA LYS A 15 9.98 14.44 -3.24
C LYS A 15 8.86 14.82 -2.27
N GLU A 16 8.85 16.06 -1.79
CA GLU A 16 7.82 16.55 -0.88
C GLU A 16 6.41 16.49 -1.50
N LYS A 17 6.29 16.89 -2.77
CA LYS A 17 5.01 16.82 -3.48
C LYS A 17 4.51 15.40 -3.65
N ASN A 18 5.42 14.46 -3.88
CA ASN A 18 5.06 13.06 -4.06
C ASN A 18 4.62 12.42 -2.74
N PHE A 19 5.25 12.79 -1.63
CA PHE A 19 4.84 12.29 -0.33
C PHE A 19 3.43 12.73 0.07
N GLN A 20 2.92 13.83 -0.46
CA GLN A 20 1.55 14.27 -0.23
C GLN A 20 0.51 13.29 -0.80
N LYS A 21 0.91 12.38 -1.67
CA LYS A 21 0.04 11.35 -2.23
C LYS A 21 -0.15 10.14 -1.32
N TYR A 22 0.66 10.03 -0.27
CA TYR A 22 0.57 8.96 0.71
C TYR A 22 -0.23 9.42 1.93
N PRO A 23 -0.79 8.49 2.69
CA PRO A 23 -1.51 8.85 3.91
C PRO A 23 -0.72 9.79 4.81
N LYS A 24 -1.43 10.76 5.42
CA LYS A 24 -0.81 11.76 6.28
C LYS A 24 -0.06 11.17 7.48
N TRP A 25 -0.49 10.00 7.92
CA TRP A 25 0.17 9.30 9.02
C TRP A 25 1.45 8.58 8.61
N LEU A 26 1.73 8.46 7.31
CA LEU A 26 2.99 7.99 6.76
C LEU A 26 3.96 9.15 6.57
N LYS A 27 4.24 9.88 7.65
CA LYS A 27 5.04 11.10 7.60
C LYS A 27 6.54 10.86 7.62
N ASP A 28 6.98 9.68 8.01
CA ASP A 28 8.40 9.39 8.06
C ASP A 28 8.90 9.11 6.64
N ASN A 29 9.53 10.11 6.05
CA ASN A 29 10.03 10.05 4.69
C ASN A 29 11.03 8.90 4.49
N LYS A 30 11.76 8.52 5.52
CA LYS A 30 12.73 7.42 5.41
C LYS A 30 12.03 6.09 5.18
N TYR A 31 10.89 5.87 5.84
CA TYR A 31 10.11 4.65 5.62
C TYR A 31 9.53 4.60 4.22
N VAL A 32 8.98 5.72 3.76
CA VAL A 32 8.41 5.81 2.40
C VAL A 32 9.51 5.56 1.37
N GLU A 33 10.65 6.21 1.51
CA GLU A 33 11.79 6.03 0.59
C GLU A 33 12.25 4.58 0.54
N ARG A 34 12.41 3.95 1.69
CA ARG A 34 12.86 2.56 1.77
C ARG A 34 11.87 1.60 1.16
N ALA A 35 10.58 1.83 1.38
CA ALA A 35 9.55 1.01 0.76
C ALA A 35 9.56 1.19 -0.76
N VAL A 36 9.63 2.42 -1.25
CA VAL A 36 9.70 2.69 -2.69
C VAL A 36 10.91 2.00 -3.32
N GLU A 37 12.09 2.06 -2.69
CA GLU A 37 13.29 1.36 -3.15
C GLU A 37 13.09 -0.15 -3.18
N LYS A 38 12.55 -0.69 -2.08
CA LYS A 38 12.33 -2.13 -1.95
C LYS A 38 11.37 -2.66 -3.02
N PHE A 39 10.32 -1.92 -3.30
CA PHE A 39 9.31 -2.33 -4.27
C PHE A 39 9.51 -1.75 -5.67
N ALA A 40 10.65 -1.10 -5.93
CA ALA A 40 10.94 -0.51 -7.25
C ALA A 40 11.00 -1.54 -8.38
N ASN A 41 11.34 -2.78 -8.08
CA ASN A 41 11.38 -3.88 -9.05
C ASN A 41 10.09 -4.70 -9.09
N HIS A 42 9.07 -4.29 -8.37
CA HIS A 42 7.74 -4.90 -8.43
C HIS A 42 6.92 -4.23 -9.53
N LYS A 43 5.96 -4.98 -10.04
CA LYS A 43 5.02 -4.51 -11.04
C LYS A 43 3.60 -4.75 -10.54
N ALA A 44 2.79 -3.72 -10.60
CA ALA A 44 1.38 -3.84 -10.31
C ALA A 44 0.61 -4.30 -11.54
N ARG A 45 -0.36 -5.16 -11.32
CA ARG A 45 -1.27 -5.63 -12.36
C ARG A 45 -2.69 -5.60 -11.81
N VAL A 46 -3.56 -4.85 -12.48
CA VAL A 46 -5.00 -4.91 -12.21
C VAL A 46 -5.52 -6.21 -12.80
N VAL A 47 -5.91 -7.13 -11.94
CA VAL A 47 -6.41 -8.45 -12.34
C VAL A 47 -7.88 -8.37 -12.72
N LEU A 48 -8.64 -7.56 -11.99
CA LEU A 48 -10.07 -7.39 -12.19
C LEU A 48 -10.48 -5.99 -11.75
N ASN A 49 -11.31 -5.34 -12.54
CA ASN A 49 -11.93 -4.08 -12.15
C ASN A 49 -13.28 -3.96 -12.84
N ASN A 50 -14.33 -4.29 -12.12
CA ASN A 50 -15.70 -4.17 -12.60
C ASN A 50 -16.57 -3.47 -11.57
N GLU A 51 -17.88 -3.48 -11.75
CA GLU A 51 -18.81 -2.77 -10.85
C GLU A 51 -18.80 -3.30 -9.41
N ARG A 52 -18.44 -4.57 -9.22
CA ARG A 52 -18.50 -5.23 -7.91
C ARG A 52 -17.15 -5.41 -7.26
N LEU A 53 -16.13 -5.72 -8.04
CA LEU A 53 -14.83 -6.12 -7.52
C LEU A 53 -13.70 -5.35 -8.18
N PHE A 54 -12.73 -5.04 -7.37
CA PHE A 54 -11.43 -4.57 -7.81
C PHE A 54 -10.36 -5.50 -7.21
N MET A 55 -9.41 -5.92 -8.03
CA MET A 55 -8.31 -6.77 -7.59
C MET A 55 -7.01 -6.32 -8.25
N ILE A 56 -6.00 -6.10 -7.45
CA ILE A 56 -4.68 -5.69 -7.92
C ILE A 56 -3.60 -6.54 -7.26
N ASP A 57 -2.65 -6.98 -8.07
CA ASP A 57 -1.47 -7.71 -7.62
C ASP A 57 -0.24 -6.83 -7.71
N LEU A 58 0.63 -6.93 -6.74
CA LEU A 58 1.98 -6.41 -6.80
C LEU A 58 2.93 -7.60 -6.81
N GLN A 59 3.69 -7.76 -7.89
CA GLN A 59 4.53 -8.91 -8.13
C GLN A 59 5.95 -8.49 -8.53
N TRP A 60 6.91 -9.33 -8.22
CA TRP A 60 8.29 -9.12 -8.66
C TRP A 60 8.38 -9.28 -10.18
N LYS A 61 9.07 -8.35 -10.84
CA LYS A 61 9.14 -8.33 -12.32
C LYS A 61 9.78 -9.56 -12.95
N ASN A 62 10.72 -10.15 -12.25
CA ASN A 62 11.49 -11.29 -12.76
C ASN A 62 10.82 -12.64 -12.45
N GLY A 63 9.62 -12.64 -11.93
CA GLY A 63 8.90 -13.86 -11.57
C GLY A 63 9.34 -14.50 -10.26
N ASP A 64 10.29 -13.90 -9.55
CA ASP A 64 10.64 -14.35 -8.21
C ASP A 64 9.53 -13.96 -7.22
N ALA A 65 9.08 -14.92 -6.42
CA ALA A 65 8.02 -14.70 -5.45
C ALA A 65 8.57 -14.05 -4.19
N VAL A 66 8.89 -12.75 -4.26
CA VAL A 66 9.43 -11.99 -3.13
C VAL A 66 8.52 -10.81 -2.83
N ASP A 67 7.99 -10.78 -1.62
CA ASP A 67 7.13 -9.70 -1.13
C ASP A 67 5.94 -9.41 -2.05
N GLU A 68 5.30 -10.46 -2.54
CA GLU A 68 4.11 -10.34 -3.37
C GLU A 68 2.88 -10.10 -2.51
N MET A 69 1.99 -9.23 -3.01
CA MET A 69 0.74 -8.91 -2.33
C MET A 69 -0.42 -8.87 -3.31
N ARG A 70 -1.58 -9.29 -2.83
CA ARG A 70 -2.86 -9.11 -3.53
C ARG A 70 -3.79 -8.28 -2.67
N TYR A 71 -4.44 -7.31 -3.30
CA TYR A 71 -5.47 -6.47 -2.69
C TYR A 71 -6.78 -6.66 -3.42
N ILE A 72 -7.84 -6.89 -2.68
CA ILE A 72 -9.18 -7.11 -3.22
C ILE A 72 -10.14 -6.15 -2.54
N LEU A 73 -10.90 -5.39 -3.32
CA LEU A 73 -11.99 -4.56 -2.82
C LEU A 73 -13.31 -5.10 -3.34
N ASP A 74 -14.15 -5.58 -2.42
CA ASP A 74 -15.56 -5.79 -2.68
C ASP A 74 -16.25 -4.44 -2.58
N LYS A 75 -16.48 -3.83 -3.73
CA LYS A 75 -17.00 -2.46 -3.81
C LYS A 75 -18.40 -2.34 -3.23
N GLU A 76 -19.21 -3.35 -3.47
CA GLU A 76 -20.62 -3.33 -3.06
C GLU A 76 -20.76 -3.33 -1.54
N HIS A 77 -19.95 -4.12 -0.86
CA HIS A 77 -20.03 -4.31 0.59
C HIS A 77 -19.00 -3.50 1.37
N GLY A 78 -18.06 -2.86 0.70
CA GLY A 78 -17.01 -2.10 1.36
C GLY A 78 -16.05 -2.98 2.15
N VAL A 79 -15.69 -4.16 1.60
CA VAL A 79 -14.75 -5.09 2.23
C VAL A 79 -13.42 -5.01 1.49
N PHE A 80 -12.39 -4.64 2.20
CA PHE A 80 -11.03 -4.55 1.67
C PHE A 80 -10.17 -5.66 2.26
N THR A 81 -9.75 -6.58 1.41
CA THR A 81 -8.95 -7.75 1.80
C THR A 81 -7.57 -7.62 1.19
N LEU A 82 -6.56 -7.95 1.98
CA LEU A 82 -5.20 -8.05 1.47
C LEU A 82 -4.57 -9.35 1.97
N TYR A 83 -3.72 -9.93 1.14
CA TYR A 83 -2.94 -11.10 1.54
C TYR A 83 -1.71 -11.25 0.64
N GLY A 84 -0.73 -11.95 1.17
CA GLY A 84 0.51 -12.25 0.48
C GLY A 84 1.67 -12.41 1.46
N ASP A 85 2.87 -12.18 0.97
CA ASP A 85 4.09 -12.40 1.76
C ASP A 85 4.22 -11.44 2.95
N LEU A 86 3.59 -10.29 2.89
CA LEU A 86 3.63 -9.30 3.97
C LEU A 86 2.53 -9.51 5.03
N GLY A 87 1.70 -10.54 4.87
CA GLY A 87 0.64 -10.83 5.82
C GLY A 87 -0.74 -10.76 5.19
N GLU A 88 -1.75 -10.75 6.03
CA GLU A 88 -3.14 -10.76 5.60
C GLU A 88 -4.02 -9.95 6.54
N ALA A 89 -5.04 -9.31 5.99
CA ALA A 89 -6.01 -8.55 6.76
C ALA A 89 -7.32 -8.36 5.99
N ILE A 90 -8.38 -8.12 6.74
CA ILE A 90 -9.69 -7.76 6.21
C ILE A 90 -10.15 -6.50 6.93
N ALA A 91 -10.44 -5.44 6.17
CA ALA A 91 -11.03 -4.21 6.69
C ALA A 91 -12.45 -4.04 6.16
N TYR A 92 -13.34 -3.56 7.00
CA TYR A 92 -14.75 -3.43 6.68
C TYR A 92 -15.23 -1.99 6.85
N PHE A 93 -15.71 -1.38 5.76
CA PHE A 93 -16.17 0.01 5.74
C PHE A 93 -17.69 0.17 5.82
N SER A 94 -18.44 -0.92 5.81
CA SER A 94 -19.88 -1.01 5.99
C SER A 94 -20.76 -0.25 4.97
N HIS A 95 -20.22 0.14 3.83
CA HIS A 95 -20.96 0.79 2.75
C HIS A 95 -20.25 0.57 1.42
N ARG A 96 -20.89 0.92 0.32
CA ARG A 96 -20.28 0.83 -1.00
C ARG A 96 -19.06 1.75 -1.09
N VAL A 97 -17.94 1.22 -1.60
CA VAL A 97 -16.68 1.95 -1.73
C VAL A 97 -16.08 1.68 -3.11
N GLU A 98 -15.84 2.74 -3.87
CA GLU A 98 -15.04 2.66 -5.10
C GLU A 98 -13.54 2.73 -4.77
N VAL A 99 -12.69 2.36 -5.75
CA VAL A 99 -11.24 2.39 -5.54
C VAL A 99 -10.75 3.80 -5.17
N GLU A 100 -11.27 4.80 -5.86
CA GLU A 100 -10.93 6.20 -5.62
C GLU A 100 -11.35 6.64 -4.22
N ASP A 101 -12.50 6.19 -3.76
CA ASP A 101 -12.98 6.46 -2.40
C ASP A 101 -12.08 5.80 -1.36
N LEU A 102 -11.68 4.56 -1.61
CA LEU A 102 -10.77 3.84 -0.72
C LEU A 102 -9.43 4.58 -0.60
N LEU A 103 -8.86 5.00 -1.72
CA LEU A 103 -7.61 5.77 -1.73
C LEU A 103 -7.76 7.09 -0.97
N SER A 104 -8.89 7.79 -1.17
CA SER A 104 -9.18 9.03 -0.45
C SER A 104 -9.35 8.80 1.04
N TYR A 105 -10.06 7.77 1.45
CA TYR A 105 -10.20 7.41 2.86
C TYR A 105 -8.84 7.10 3.49
N LEU A 106 -8.05 6.27 2.85
CA LEU A 106 -6.73 5.91 3.37
C LEU A 106 -5.78 7.11 3.44
N TYR A 107 -5.92 8.05 2.51
CA TYR A 107 -5.15 9.30 2.52
C TYR A 107 -5.54 10.21 3.68
N MET A 108 -6.85 10.36 3.93
CA MET A 108 -7.39 11.35 4.85
C MET A 108 -7.60 10.83 6.28
N CYS A 109 -7.81 9.53 6.46
CA CYS A 109 -8.06 8.97 7.78
C CYS A 109 -6.80 8.95 8.64
N SER A 110 -6.99 8.82 9.95
CA SER A 110 -5.88 8.53 10.86
C SER A 110 -5.52 7.05 10.83
N TYR A 111 -4.32 6.74 11.28
CA TYR A 111 -3.88 5.35 11.47
C TYR A 111 -4.86 4.58 12.36
N ASP A 112 -5.23 5.16 13.49
CA ASP A 112 -6.14 4.53 14.45
C ASP A 112 -7.50 4.24 13.84
N TYR A 113 -8.03 5.16 13.04
CA TYR A 113 -9.30 4.96 12.34
C TYR A 113 -9.23 3.76 11.39
N PHE A 114 -8.15 3.65 10.62
CA PHE A 114 -7.99 2.51 9.72
C PHE A 114 -7.85 1.19 10.49
N VAL A 115 -7.08 1.18 11.57
CA VAL A 115 -6.92 0.00 12.42
C VAL A 115 -8.26 -0.47 12.98
N GLU A 116 -9.13 0.46 13.35
CA GLU A 116 -10.49 0.13 13.82
C GLU A 116 -11.35 -0.55 12.74
N LYS A 117 -11.08 -0.30 11.47
CA LYS A 117 -11.80 -0.95 10.37
C LYS A 117 -11.32 -2.38 10.11
N ILE A 118 -10.18 -2.75 10.64
CA ILE A 118 -9.64 -4.10 10.47
C ILE A 118 -10.40 -5.04 11.39
N VAL A 119 -11.15 -5.97 10.81
CA VAL A 119 -11.96 -6.95 11.55
C VAL A 119 -11.23 -8.28 11.73
N ALA A 120 -10.22 -8.54 10.89
CA ALA A 120 -9.38 -9.73 11.00
C ALA A 120 -8.02 -9.44 10.38
N ARG A 121 -6.97 -9.96 10.98
CA ARG A 121 -5.61 -9.85 10.47
C ARG A 121 -4.74 -11.00 10.95
N SER A 122 -3.55 -11.12 10.38
CA SER A 122 -2.55 -12.08 10.82
C SER A 122 -2.36 -11.99 12.34
N PRO A 123 -2.27 -13.12 13.03
CA PRO A 123 -2.30 -13.15 14.50
C PRO A 123 -1.11 -12.44 15.16
N TYR A 124 -0.02 -12.26 14.43
CA TYR A 124 1.17 -11.60 14.95
C TYR A 124 1.36 -10.25 14.27
N ASP A 125 1.25 -9.20 15.06
CA ASP A 125 1.53 -7.84 14.63
C ASP A 125 2.94 -7.48 15.08
N PHE A 126 3.92 -7.97 14.34
CA PHE A 126 5.30 -7.62 14.57
C PHE A 126 5.78 -6.67 13.49
N ASP A 127 6.72 -5.85 13.85
CA ASP A 127 7.27 -4.86 12.96
C ASP A 127 8.05 -5.48 11.80
N TYR A 128 7.88 -4.91 10.63
CA TYR A 128 8.64 -5.29 9.45
C TYR A 128 9.85 -4.39 9.30
N VAL A 129 11.02 -4.99 9.08
CA VAL A 129 12.25 -4.24 8.90
C VAL A 129 12.41 -3.87 7.42
N LEU A 130 12.39 -2.58 7.12
CA LEU A 130 12.62 -2.05 5.79
C LEU A 130 14.09 -1.67 5.62
N GLY A 131 14.76 -2.31 4.67
CA GLY A 131 16.09 -1.94 4.28
C GLY A 131 17.20 -2.71 4.99
N ASN A 132 18.40 -2.17 4.95
CA ASN A 132 19.58 -2.79 5.49
C ASN A 132 19.79 -2.46 6.98
N GLN A 133 20.88 -2.98 7.54
CA GLN A 133 21.21 -2.89 8.95
C GLN A 133 21.44 -1.48 9.49
N GLU A 134 21.61 -0.50 8.62
CA GLU A 134 21.85 0.89 9.07
C GLU A 134 20.58 1.56 9.60
N ILE A 135 19.42 1.00 9.25
CA ILE A 135 18.15 1.52 9.73
C ILE A 135 17.48 0.46 10.57
N GLU A 136 17.74 0.50 11.85
CA GLU A 136 17.13 -0.41 12.82
C GLU A 136 15.64 -0.10 13.07
N LYS A 137 15.05 0.83 12.35
CA LYS A 137 13.67 1.18 12.51
C LYS A 137 12.77 0.11 11.91
N ARG A 138 11.81 -0.30 12.70
CA ARG A 138 10.78 -1.23 12.31
C ARG A 138 9.52 -0.47 11.92
N VAL A 139 8.80 -1.01 10.97
CA VAL A 139 7.53 -0.45 10.51
C VAL A 139 6.44 -1.46 10.82
N SER A 140 5.34 -1.00 11.43
CA SER A 140 4.17 -1.83 11.62
C SER A 140 3.73 -2.40 10.29
N LYS A 141 3.29 -3.66 10.28
CA LYS A 141 2.76 -4.29 9.07
C LYS A 141 1.59 -3.51 8.48
N VAL A 142 0.75 -2.93 9.30
CA VAL A 142 -0.39 -2.14 8.83
C VAL A 142 0.08 -0.94 8.01
N TYR A 143 1.10 -0.23 8.48
CA TYR A 143 1.72 0.84 7.70
C TYR A 143 2.21 0.35 6.34
N LEU A 144 2.91 -0.78 6.36
CA LEU A 144 3.48 -1.34 5.15
C LEU A 144 2.39 -1.78 4.17
N TRP A 145 1.33 -2.43 4.65
CA TRP A 145 0.23 -2.86 3.80
C TRP A 145 -0.40 -1.70 3.06
N VAL A 146 -0.68 -0.61 3.76
CA VAL A 146 -1.30 0.58 3.16
C VAL A 146 -0.34 1.25 2.19
N LEU A 147 0.91 1.42 2.58
CA LEU A 147 1.93 2.04 1.73
C LEU A 147 2.13 1.25 0.43
N VAL A 148 2.23 -0.06 0.53
CA VAL A 148 2.39 -0.95 -0.64
C VAL A 148 1.16 -0.90 -1.54
N PHE A 149 -0.04 -0.77 -0.97
CA PHE A 149 -1.26 -0.58 -1.75
C PHE A 149 -1.20 0.72 -2.57
N PHE A 150 -0.76 1.83 -1.96
CA PHE A 150 -0.58 3.10 -2.68
C PHE A 150 0.46 2.98 -3.78
N ILE A 151 1.58 2.31 -3.51
CA ILE A 151 2.63 2.05 -4.50
C ILE A 151 2.05 1.27 -5.69
N ALA A 152 1.29 0.21 -5.42
CA ALA A 152 0.67 -0.62 -6.45
C ALA A 152 -0.32 0.19 -7.31
N CYS A 153 -1.19 0.97 -6.67
CA CYS A 153 -2.17 1.78 -7.38
C CYS A 153 -1.50 2.87 -8.24
N GLU A 154 -0.45 3.50 -7.74
CA GLU A 154 0.30 4.49 -8.51
C GLU A 154 0.98 3.84 -9.72
N ASP A 155 1.60 2.68 -9.54
CA ASP A 155 2.22 1.94 -10.65
C ASP A 155 1.20 1.53 -11.72
N ALA A 156 -0.01 1.21 -11.31
CA ALA A 156 -1.10 0.84 -12.22
C ALA A 156 -1.83 2.04 -12.84
N GLY A 157 -1.49 3.28 -12.46
CA GLY A 157 -2.13 4.48 -12.98
C GLY A 157 -3.41 4.89 -12.28
N LEU A 158 -3.69 4.31 -11.14
CA LEU A 158 -4.87 4.65 -10.34
C LEU A 158 -4.53 5.75 -9.35
N ARG A 159 -5.41 6.75 -9.26
CA ARG A 159 -5.24 7.87 -8.35
C ARG A 159 -6.53 8.13 -7.59
N GLY A 160 -6.37 8.45 -6.35
CA GLY A 160 -7.48 8.90 -5.52
C GLY A 160 -7.93 10.29 -5.88
#